data_1834c50d8285f904c1a68ca99888ce72
#
_entry.id   1834c50d8285f904c1a68ca99888ce72
#
_cell.length_a   1.000
_cell.length_b   1.000
_cell.length_c   1.000
_cell.angle_alpha   90.00
_cell.angle_beta   90.00
_cell.angle_gamma   90.00
#
_symmetry.space_group_name_H-M   'P 1'
#
loop_
_entity.id
_entity.type
_entity.pdbx_description
1 polymer ?
#
loop_
_entity_poly.entity_id
_entity_poly.type
_entity_poly.pdbx_seq_one_letter_code
_entity_poly.pdbx_strand_id
1 'polypeptide(L)'
;MKYLIASDLHGSGSCTRQLLERFAAEGADMLVLLGDLLYHGPRNNLPGEYDPKIVSALLNEHKEHIIAVRGNCEAEVDQMMLEFPCMADYTYLWLENTPVFVTHGHRYNNHSLPPLATPRTILLHGHTHVPAWTEFGQRNVCLN
;
A
#
# COMPACT_ATOMS: atom_id res chain seq x y z
N MET A 1 11.55 -14.52 -0.39
CA MET A 1 10.17 -13.98 -0.29
C MET A 1 10.04 -12.85 -1.29
N LYS A 2 9.04 -12.92 -2.17
CA LYS A 2 8.77 -11.93 -3.22
C LYS A 2 7.52 -11.13 -2.82
N TYR A 3 7.64 -9.82 -2.77
CA TYR A 3 6.54 -8.91 -2.49
C TYR A 3 6.05 -8.26 -3.79
N LEU A 4 4.73 -8.24 -4.02
CA LEU A 4 4.10 -7.34 -4.96
C LEU A 4 3.53 -6.15 -4.17
N ILE A 5 3.77 -4.94 -4.64
CA ILE A 5 3.40 -3.72 -3.93
C ILE A 5 2.38 -2.94 -4.76
N ALA A 6 1.33 -2.47 -4.11
CA ALA A 6 0.33 -1.61 -4.74
C ALA A 6 -0.20 -0.57 -3.74
N SER A 7 -0.76 0.50 -4.26
CA SER A 7 -1.32 1.60 -3.47
C SER A 7 -2.51 2.22 -4.20
N ASP A 8 -3.34 2.93 -3.43
CA ASP A 8 -4.31 3.87 -3.99
C ASP A 8 -5.30 3.23 -4.99
N LEU A 9 -5.89 2.08 -4.62
CA LEU A 9 -6.90 1.37 -5.43
C LEU A 9 -8.21 2.16 -5.53
N HIS A 10 -8.53 2.95 -4.50
CA HIS A 10 -9.68 3.84 -4.44
C HIS A 10 -11.02 3.22 -4.88
N GLY A 11 -11.23 1.95 -4.55
CA GLY A 11 -12.47 1.24 -4.85
C GLY A 11 -12.62 0.80 -6.31
N SER A 12 -11.54 0.80 -7.10
CA SER A 12 -11.56 0.34 -8.50
C SER A 12 -11.56 -1.19 -8.58
N GLY A 13 -12.69 -1.77 -8.97
CA GLY A 13 -12.80 -3.21 -9.20
C GLY A 13 -11.91 -3.69 -10.34
N SER A 14 -11.79 -2.91 -11.42
CA SER A 14 -10.93 -3.26 -12.56
C SER A 14 -9.45 -3.27 -12.20
N CYS A 15 -8.97 -2.24 -11.49
CA CYS A 15 -7.57 -2.20 -11.03
C CYS A 15 -7.27 -3.32 -10.04
N THR A 16 -8.22 -3.63 -9.15
CA THR A 16 -8.04 -4.72 -8.17
C THR A 16 -7.93 -6.07 -8.87
N ARG A 17 -8.75 -6.36 -9.88
CA ARG A 17 -8.62 -7.60 -10.67
C ARG A 17 -7.27 -7.70 -11.37
N GLN A 18 -6.84 -6.63 -12.05
CA GLN A 18 -5.53 -6.58 -12.71
C GLN A 18 -4.38 -6.79 -11.73
N LEU A 19 -4.47 -6.19 -10.53
CA LEU A 19 -3.50 -6.39 -9.47
C LEU A 19 -3.40 -7.85 -9.04
N LEU A 20 -4.53 -8.52 -8.81
CA LEU A 20 -4.56 -9.92 -8.39
C LEU A 20 -4.12 -10.87 -9.50
N GLU A 21 -4.47 -10.61 -10.76
CA GLU A 21 -3.92 -11.32 -11.92
C GLU A 21 -2.39 -11.18 -11.97
N ARG A 22 -1.87 -9.98 -11.73
CA ARG A 22 -0.43 -9.73 -11.68
C ARG A 22 0.23 -10.43 -10.49
N PHE A 23 -0.43 -10.42 -9.32
CA PHE A 23 0.05 -11.13 -8.12
C PHE A 23 0.25 -12.62 -8.41
N ALA A 24 -0.73 -13.26 -9.04
CA ALA A 24 -0.64 -14.66 -9.44
C ALA A 24 0.43 -14.90 -10.52
N ALA A 25 0.45 -14.08 -11.57
CA ALA A 25 1.39 -14.23 -12.69
C ALA A 25 2.86 -14.06 -12.26
N GLU A 26 3.13 -13.18 -11.32
CA GLU A 26 4.47 -12.96 -10.77
C GLU A 26 4.89 -14.05 -9.77
N GLY A 27 3.96 -14.88 -9.30
CA GLY A 27 4.23 -15.82 -8.22
C GLY A 27 4.75 -15.12 -6.97
N ALA A 28 4.17 -13.99 -6.62
CA ALA A 28 4.55 -13.27 -5.42
C ALA A 28 4.03 -13.98 -4.17
N ASP A 29 4.81 -13.97 -3.11
CA ASP A 29 4.45 -14.62 -1.83
C ASP A 29 3.47 -13.75 -1.03
N MET A 30 3.65 -12.43 -1.08
CA MET A 30 2.85 -11.46 -0.32
C MET A 30 2.50 -10.24 -1.18
N LEU A 31 1.30 -9.73 -0.97
CA LEU A 31 0.80 -8.46 -1.51
C LEU A 31 0.88 -7.38 -0.42
N VAL A 32 1.62 -6.31 -0.69
CA VAL A 32 1.77 -5.17 0.22
C VAL A 32 0.93 -4.02 -0.29
N LEU A 33 -0.09 -3.65 0.48
CA LEU A 33 -1.03 -2.58 0.15
C LEU A 33 -0.73 -1.33 0.98
N LEU A 34 -0.46 -0.22 0.30
CA LEU A 34 -0.02 1.01 0.96
C LEU A 34 -1.17 1.95 1.36
N GLY A 35 -2.42 1.46 1.39
CA GLY A 35 -3.59 2.22 1.81
C GLY A 35 -4.40 2.82 0.66
N ASP A 36 -5.46 3.55 1.03
CA ASP A 36 -6.47 4.14 0.14
C ASP A 36 -7.12 3.06 -0.75
N LEU A 37 -7.70 2.04 -0.09
CA LEU A 37 -8.16 0.82 -0.77
C LEU A 37 -9.58 0.93 -1.29
N LEU A 38 -10.56 1.37 -0.47
CA LEU A 38 -11.98 1.27 -0.77
C LEU A 38 -12.61 2.60 -1.21
N TYR A 39 -12.31 3.69 -0.53
CA TYR A 39 -12.93 4.99 -0.79
C TYR A 39 -12.17 5.77 -1.87
N HIS A 40 -12.92 6.34 -2.85
CA HIS A 40 -12.30 7.07 -3.96
C HIS A 40 -11.61 8.39 -3.54
N GLY A 41 -12.00 8.94 -2.37
CA GLY A 41 -11.53 10.25 -1.89
C GLY A 41 -12.18 11.43 -2.63
N PRO A 42 -12.53 12.52 -1.92
CA PRO A 42 -13.29 13.62 -2.51
C PRO A 42 -12.50 14.46 -3.53
N ARG A 43 -11.17 14.31 -3.56
CA ARG A 43 -10.29 15.01 -4.49
C ARG A 43 -10.08 14.29 -5.82
N ASN A 44 -10.45 13.01 -5.89
CA ASN A 44 -10.24 12.16 -7.06
C ASN A 44 -11.53 12.02 -7.86
N ASN A 45 -11.41 11.86 -9.16
CA ASN A 45 -12.53 11.38 -9.97
C ASN A 45 -12.85 9.93 -9.59
N LEU A 46 -14.12 9.51 -9.76
CA LEU A 46 -14.49 8.12 -9.60
C LEU A 46 -13.68 7.25 -10.58
N PRO A 47 -12.97 6.23 -10.10
CA PRO A 47 -12.27 5.30 -10.98
C PRO A 47 -13.26 4.44 -11.78
N GLY A 48 -12.77 3.85 -12.85
CA GLY A 48 -13.55 2.88 -13.60
C GLY A 48 -13.96 1.68 -12.73
N GLU A 49 -15.21 1.25 -12.87
CA GLU A 49 -15.79 0.18 -12.05
C GLU A 49 -15.65 0.43 -10.53
N TYR A 50 -15.99 1.64 -10.11
CA TYR A 50 -15.98 1.96 -8.68
C TYR A 50 -17.01 1.12 -7.94
N ASP A 51 -16.53 0.14 -7.21
CA ASP A 51 -17.35 -0.72 -6.34
C ASP A 51 -16.51 -1.22 -5.14
N PRO A 52 -16.54 -0.51 -4.01
CA PRO A 52 -15.82 -0.91 -2.79
C PRO A 52 -16.19 -2.30 -2.27
N LYS A 53 -17.44 -2.78 -2.53
CA LYS A 53 -17.86 -4.12 -2.09
C LYS A 53 -17.17 -5.21 -2.90
N ILE A 54 -17.05 -5.02 -4.21
CA ILE A 54 -16.30 -5.94 -5.06
C ILE A 54 -14.83 -5.92 -4.67
N VAL A 55 -14.24 -4.75 -4.45
CA VAL A 55 -12.83 -4.64 -4.02
C VAL A 55 -12.58 -5.37 -2.71
N SER A 56 -13.42 -5.15 -1.69
CA SER A 56 -13.27 -5.83 -0.41
C SER A 56 -13.42 -7.36 -0.54
N ALA A 57 -14.39 -7.84 -1.33
CA ALA A 57 -14.56 -9.26 -1.57
C ALA A 57 -13.34 -9.89 -2.24
N LEU A 58 -12.83 -9.27 -3.30
CA LEU A 58 -11.64 -9.74 -4.03
C LEU A 58 -10.39 -9.78 -3.14
N LEU A 59 -10.16 -8.73 -2.35
CA LEU A 59 -9.00 -8.69 -1.46
C LEU A 59 -9.12 -9.71 -0.32
N ASN A 60 -10.31 -9.93 0.23
CA ASN A 60 -10.55 -10.89 1.32
C ASN A 60 -10.27 -12.34 0.89
N GLU A 61 -10.42 -12.68 -0.41
CA GLU A 61 -10.02 -14.00 -0.92
C GLU A 61 -8.51 -14.24 -0.78
N HIS A 62 -7.71 -13.18 -0.64
CA HIS A 62 -6.25 -13.22 -0.53
C HIS A 62 -5.73 -12.77 0.84
N LYS A 63 -6.59 -12.63 1.86
CA LYS A 63 -6.28 -12.05 3.18
C LYS A 63 -5.04 -12.60 3.86
N GLU A 64 -4.75 -13.88 3.69
CA GLU A 64 -3.58 -14.54 4.29
C GLU A 64 -2.24 -14.13 3.64
N HIS A 65 -2.31 -13.52 2.47
CA HIS A 65 -1.16 -13.04 1.71
C HIS A 65 -1.05 -11.50 1.68
N ILE A 66 -1.87 -10.79 2.46
CA ILE A 66 -1.90 -9.33 2.45
C ILE A 66 -1.25 -8.75 3.70
N ILE A 67 -0.38 -7.77 3.47
CA ILE A 67 0.13 -6.83 4.47
C ILE A 67 -0.38 -5.46 4.04
N ALA A 68 -1.09 -4.75 4.92
CA ALA A 68 -1.62 -3.43 4.58
C ALA A 68 -1.29 -2.38 5.64
N VAL A 69 -1.15 -1.14 5.19
CA VAL A 69 -1.05 0.04 6.05
C VAL A 69 -2.20 0.99 5.73
N ARG A 70 -2.52 1.85 6.69
CA ARG A 70 -3.57 2.84 6.59
C ARG A 70 -3.19 3.99 5.69
N GLY A 71 -4.05 4.33 4.73
CA GLY A 71 -4.01 5.59 4.00
C GLY A 71 -4.79 6.70 4.68
N ASN A 72 -4.99 7.81 3.98
CA ASN A 72 -5.79 8.93 4.49
C ASN A 72 -7.30 8.71 4.29
N CYS A 73 -7.68 7.77 3.47
CA CYS A 73 -9.09 7.46 3.20
C CYS A 73 -9.66 6.32 4.06
N GLU A 74 -8.83 5.51 4.73
CA GLU A 74 -9.33 4.43 5.59
C GLU A 74 -10.00 4.96 6.85
N ALA A 75 -11.18 4.42 7.11
CA ALA A 75 -11.95 4.60 8.33
C ALA A 75 -12.22 3.25 9.01
N GLU A 76 -12.79 3.27 10.21
CA GLU A 76 -13.14 2.04 10.95
C GLU A 76 -14.07 1.13 10.14
N VAL A 77 -14.93 1.68 9.29
CA VAL A 77 -15.83 0.90 8.42
C VAL A 77 -15.06 0.07 7.40
N ASP A 78 -13.91 0.54 6.92
CA ASP A 78 -13.06 -0.23 5.99
C ASP A 78 -12.50 -1.46 6.69
N GLN A 79 -12.06 -1.33 7.96
CA GLN A 79 -11.63 -2.49 8.75
C GLN A 79 -12.77 -3.48 9.03
N MET A 80 -14.02 -3.03 9.06
CA MET A 80 -15.17 -3.94 9.20
C MET A 80 -15.45 -4.74 7.92
N MET A 81 -15.04 -4.22 6.77
CA MET A 81 -15.22 -4.86 5.46
C MET A 81 -14.04 -5.74 5.06
N LEU A 82 -12.81 -5.37 5.49
CA LEU A 82 -11.58 -6.06 5.17
C LEU A 82 -11.21 -7.05 6.28
N GLU A 83 -10.99 -8.31 5.92
CA GLU A 83 -10.69 -9.40 6.84
C GLU A 83 -9.19 -9.53 7.17
N PHE A 84 -8.42 -8.51 6.88
CA PHE A 84 -7.00 -8.38 7.23
C PHE A 84 -6.75 -7.01 7.88
N PRO A 85 -5.72 -6.86 8.75
CA PRO A 85 -5.42 -5.57 9.39
C PRO A 85 -5.06 -4.50 8.34
N CYS A 86 -5.74 -3.35 8.38
CA CYS A 86 -5.50 -2.24 7.44
C CYS A 86 -5.37 -0.86 8.11
N MET A 87 -5.33 -0.81 9.45
CA MET A 87 -5.39 0.46 10.21
C MET A 87 -4.05 0.89 10.83
N ALA A 88 -2.95 0.17 10.58
CA ALA A 88 -1.64 0.56 11.07
C ALA A 88 -1.07 1.72 10.22
N ASP A 89 -0.60 2.79 10.86
CA ASP A 89 -0.02 3.94 10.15
C ASP A 89 1.26 3.58 9.38
N TYR A 90 1.96 2.55 9.83
CA TYR A 90 3.15 2.00 9.18
C TYR A 90 3.43 0.56 9.61
N THR A 91 4.29 -0.10 8.87
CA THR A 91 4.90 -1.37 9.25
C THR A 91 6.35 -1.44 8.77
N TYR A 92 7.09 -2.42 9.25
CA TYR A 92 8.42 -2.74 8.74
C TYR A 92 8.39 -4.07 7.99
N LEU A 93 9.03 -4.09 6.84
CA LEU A 93 9.42 -5.31 6.14
C LEU A 93 10.95 -5.40 6.12
N TRP A 94 11.46 -6.57 5.83
CA TRP A 94 12.89 -6.81 5.70
C TRP A 94 13.17 -7.46 4.35
N LEU A 95 13.99 -6.80 3.55
CA LEU A 95 14.56 -7.35 2.33
C LEU A 95 15.99 -7.80 2.67
N GLU A 96 16.13 -9.10 2.96
CA GLU A 96 17.35 -9.65 3.54
C GLU A 96 17.73 -8.91 4.85
N ASN A 97 18.78 -8.11 4.82
CA ASN A 97 19.27 -7.31 5.96
C ASN A 97 18.89 -5.82 5.86
N THR A 98 18.04 -5.44 4.90
CA THR A 98 17.65 -4.06 4.68
C THR A 98 16.22 -3.83 5.20
N PRO A 99 16.03 -2.96 6.21
CA PRO A 99 14.70 -2.61 6.68
C PRO A 99 14.00 -1.72 5.66
N VAL A 100 12.71 -2.00 5.45
CA VAL A 100 11.80 -1.20 4.63
C VAL A 100 10.73 -0.64 5.53
N PHE A 101 10.69 0.67 5.68
CA PHE A 101 9.60 1.37 6.36
C PHE A 101 8.46 1.56 5.37
N VAL A 102 7.35 0.92 5.63
CA VAL A 102 6.17 0.91 4.77
C VAL A 102 5.09 1.80 5.37
N THR A 103 4.62 2.77 4.61
CA THR A 103 3.56 3.70 5.02
C THR A 103 2.76 4.15 3.80
N HIS A 104 1.66 4.88 4.01
CA HIS A 104 0.91 5.41 2.88
C HIS A 104 1.57 6.63 2.21
N GLY A 105 2.14 7.54 2.98
CA GLY A 105 2.79 8.75 2.44
C GLY A 105 2.15 10.07 2.88
N HIS A 106 0.92 10.07 3.39
CA HIS A 106 0.25 11.31 3.83
C HIS A 106 0.83 11.91 5.11
N ARG A 107 1.46 11.08 5.96
CA ARG A 107 2.14 11.52 7.20
C ARG A 107 3.65 11.47 7.06
N TYR A 108 4.17 10.34 6.62
CA TYR A 108 5.60 10.09 6.45
C TYR A 108 5.92 9.93 4.96
N ASN A 109 6.88 10.68 4.50
CA ASN A 109 7.36 10.70 3.12
C ASN A 109 8.79 11.28 3.08
N ASN A 110 9.36 11.48 1.92
CA ASN A 110 10.72 12.02 1.78
C ASN A 110 10.88 13.48 2.25
N HIS A 111 9.80 14.22 2.47
CA HIS A 111 9.81 15.58 3.03
C HIS A 111 9.47 15.61 4.53
N SER A 112 8.83 14.56 5.04
CA SER A 112 8.48 14.38 6.44
C SER A 112 8.90 12.98 6.88
N LEU A 113 10.18 12.84 7.22
CA LEU A 113 10.78 11.55 7.48
C LEU A 113 10.26 10.92 8.79
N PRO A 114 9.97 9.62 8.79
CA PRO A 114 9.72 8.89 10.03
C PRO A 114 11.02 8.68 10.81
N PRO A 115 10.94 8.23 12.07
CA PRO A 115 12.11 7.73 12.79
C PRO A 115 12.59 6.42 12.15
N LEU A 116 13.56 6.54 11.24
CA LEU A 116 14.08 5.40 10.49
C LEU A 116 14.98 4.53 11.37
N ALA A 117 14.88 3.21 11.19
CA ALA A 117 15.62 2.24 11.98
C ALA A 117 17.13 2.30 11.73
N THR A 118 17.54 2.57 10.50
CA THR A 118 18.96 2.66 10.11
C THR A 118 19.16 3.66 8.97
N PRO A 119 20.42 4.14 8.73
CA PRO A 119 20.75 4.96 7.57
C PRO A 119 20.56 4.27 6.21
N ARG A 120 20.21 2.98 6.18
CA ARG A 120 19.94 2.21 4.96
C ARG A 120 18.48 1.84 4.80
N THR A 121 17.60 2.34 5.66
CA THR A 121 16.17 2.05 5.60
C THR A 121 15.60 2.56 4.28
N ILE A 122 14.91 1.69 3.56
CA ILE A 122 14.10 2.08 2.40
C ILE A 122 12.78 2.64 2.93
N LEU A 123 12.38 3.80 2.44
CA LEU A 123 11.06 4.35 2.67
C LEU A 123 10.16 4.00 1.48
N LEU A 124 9.10 3.26 1.74
CA LEU A 124 8.13 2.84 0.73
C LEU A 124 6.78 3.48 1.04
N HIS A 125 6.25 4.25 0.10
CA HIS A 125 4.95 4.87 0.26
C HIS A 125 4.19 5.06 -1.06
N GLY A 126 2.88 5.34 -1.00
CA GLY A 126 1.98 5.70 -2.09
C GLY A 126 1.55 7.17 -2.02
N HIS A 127 0.25 7.42 -2.07
CA HIS A 127 -0.44 8.70 -1.85
C HIS A 127 -0.31 9.73 -2.99
N THR A 128 0.82 9.88 -3.61
CA THR A 128 1.03 10.93 -4.62
C THR A 128 0.44 10.57 -5.99
N HIS A 129 0.13 9.30 -6.24
CA HIS A 129 -0.26 8.73 -7.53
C HIS A 129 0.78 8.95 -8.65
N VAL A 130 2.04 9.25 -8.28
CA VAL A 130 3.14 9.48 -9.20
C VAL A 130 4.28 8.54 -8.84
N PRO A 131 4.58 7.52 -9.67
CA PRO A 131 5.69 6.62 -9.42
C PRO A 131 7.01 7.40 -9.34
N ALA A 132 7.77 7.17 -8.28
CA ALA A 132 9.05 7.83 -8.08
C ALA A 132 10.05 6.92 -7.36
N TRP A 133 11.31 7.19 -7.66
CA TRP A 133 12.46 6.67 -6.94
C TRP A 133 13.36 7.83 -6.59
N THR A 134 13.59 8.08 -5.31
CA THR A 134 14.37 9.22 -4.84
C THR A 134 15.37 8.77 -3.77
N GLU A 135 16.63 9.13 -3.94
CA GLU A 135 17.62 9.01 -2.88
C GLU A 135 17.55 10.21 -1.95
N PHE A 136 17.60 9.98 -0.66
CA PHE A 136 17.58 11.05 0.34
C PHE A 136 18.47 10.70 1.54
N GLY A 137 18.89 11.73 2.31
CA GLY A 137 19.82 11.54 3.42
C GLY A 137 21.16 10.94 2.97
N GLN A 138 21.74 10.10 3.80
CA GLN A 138 23.06 9.55 3.52
C GLN A 138 23.06 8.26 2.68
N ARG A 139 21.97 7.51 2.60
CA ARG A 139 21.82 6.26 1.81
C ARG A 139 20.38 5.73 1.78
N ASN A 140 19.40 6.56 2.10
CA ASN A 140 18.02 6.14 2.09
C ASN A 140 17.42 6.27 0.69
N VAL A 141 16.52 5.37 0.35
CA VAL A 141 15.78 5.38 -0.90
C VAL A 141 14.30 5.52 -0.57
N CYS A 142 13.63 6.41 -1.26
CA CYS A 142 12.19 6.54 -1.23
C CYS A 142 11.63 5.92 -2.52
N LEU A 143 10.74 4.96 -2.37
CA LEU A 143 9.93 4.37 -3.44
C LEU A 143 8.49 4.82 -3.27
N ASN A 144 7.93 5.36 -4.34
CA ASN A 144 6.56 5.85 -4.35
C ASN A 144 5.80 5.33 -5.57
#